data_3dbc13c20abe1f664d258eb866a7a586
#
_entry.id   3dbc13c20abe1f664d258eb866a7a586
#
_cell.length_a   1.000
_cell.length_b   1.000
_cell.length_c   1.000
_cell.angle_alpha   90.00
_cell.angle_beta   90.00
_cell.angle_gamma   90.00
#
_symmetry.space_group_name_H-M   'P 1'
#
loop_
_entity.id
_entity.type
_entity.pdbx_description
1 polymer ?
#
loop_
_entity_poly.entity_id
_entity_poly.type
_entity_poly.pdbx_seq_one_letter_code
_entity_poly.pdbx_strand_id
1 'polypeptide(L)'
;MFDAVNNALPAKVAIFAAAVADWKVASEQEQKIKKVKGKGAPNLVLLENKDILKFISGLKENRPELVIGFAAETENVIEQASLKRSRKGCDWIVANKVGGNSKVMGGVLNKVALISETKVEEWPEMLKEKVALKLVKRILEKLK
;
A
#
# COMPACT_ATOMS: atom_id res chain seq x y z
N MET A 1 -13.28 4.03 0.23
CA MET A 1 -12.22 3.38 1.06
C MET A 1 -11.74 4.30 2.20
N PHE A 2 -11.38 5.56 1.95
CA PHE A 2 -10.91 6.48 2.99
C PHE A 2 -11.88 6.54 4.20
N ASP A 3 -13.17 6.82 3.95
CA ASP A 3 -14.18 6.92 5.01
C ASP A 3 -14.36 5.61 5.78
N ALA A 4 -14.32 4.46 5.08
CA ALA A 4 -14.42 3.15 5.71
C ALA A 4 -13.23 2.88 6.66
N VAL A 5 -12.02 3.28 6.29
CA VAL A 5 -10.83 3.15 7.14
C VAL A 5 -10.94 4.08 8.36
N ASN A 6 -11.34 5.35 8.14
CA ASN A 6 -11.49 6.32 9.22
C ASN A 6 -12.57 5.90 10.23
N ASN A 7 -13.68 5.34 9.76
CA ASN A 7 -14.77 4.85 10.60
C ASN A 7 -14.42 3.55 11.36
N ALA A 8 -13.35 2.84 10.96
CA ALA A 8 -12.88 1.65 11.65
C ALA A 8 -11.92 1.94 12.82
N LEU A 9 -11.60 3.22 13.05
CA LEU A 9 -10.79 3.63 14.18
C LEU A 9 -11.65 3.82 15.45
N PRO A 10 -11.10 3.59 16.65
CA PRO A 10 -9.71 3.23 16.93
C PRO A 10 -9.41 1.74 16.65
N ALA A 11 -8.19 1.46 16.21
CA ALA A 11 -7.67 0.12 15.99
C ALA A 11 -6.23 0.02 16.53
N LYS A 12 -5.84 -1.15 17.06
CA LYS A 12 -4.45 -1.35 17.50
C LYS A 12 -3.47 -1.43 16.34
N VAL A 13 -3.87 -2.08 15.25
CA VAL A 13 -3.04 -2.29 14.06
C VAL A 13 -3.82 -1.92 12.82
N ALA A 14 -3.18 -1.20 11.91
CA ALA A 14 -3.72 -0.95 10.57
C ALA A 14 -2.74 -1.45 9.50
N ILE A 15 -3.25 -2.27 8.58
CA ILE A 15 -2.46 -2.87 7.50
C ILE A 15 -3.02 -2.42 6.16
N PHE A 16 -2.21 -1.73 5.37
CA PHE A 16 -2.58 -1.15 4.07
C PHE A 16 -1.94 -1.96 2.94
N ALA A 17 -2.59 -3.05 2.55
CA ALA A 17 -2.14 -3.93 1.46
C ALA A 17 -2.89 -3.70 0.14
N ALA A 18 -4.00 -2.94 0.15
CA ALA A 18 -4.78 -2.68 -1.05
C ALA A 18 -4.08 -1.70 -1.98
N ALA A 19 -4.15 -1.97 -3.30
CA ALA A 19 -3.72 -1.04 -4.32
C ALA A 19 -4.81 0.05 -4.49
N VAL A 20 -4.54 1.25 -4.02
CA VAL A 20 -5.39 2.43 -4.21
C VAL A 20 -4.75 3.33 -5.25
N ALA A 21 -5.55 3.73 -6.24
CA ALA A 21 -5.05 4.64 -7.28
C ALA A 21 -4.71 6.01 -6.69
N ASP A 22 -3.59 6.59 -7.13
CA ASP A 22 -3.19 7.95 -6.70
C ASP A 22 -4.08 9.03 -7.32
N TRP A 23 -4.75 8.73 -8.43
CA TRP A 23 -5.54 9.67 -9.21
C TRP A 23 -6.98 9.21 -9.38
N LYS A 24 -7.91 10.14 -9.40
CA LYS A 24 -9.30 9.95 -9.78
C LYS A 24 -9.72 11.01 -10.81
N VAL A 25 -10.76 10.73 -11.58
CA VAL A 25 -11.36 11.74 -12.45
C VAL A 25 -12.04 12.83 -11.64
N ALA A 26 -11.90 14.09 -12.07
CA ALA A 26 -12.50 15.23 -11.39
C ALA A 26 -14.03 15.22 -11.46
N SER A 27 -14.58 14.65 -12.52
CA SER A 27 -16.03 14.57 -12.77
C SER A 27 -16.36 13.16 -13.25
N GLU A 28 -17.13 12.43 -12.46
CA GLU A 28 -17.68 11.14 -12.82
C GLU A 28 -18.91 11.33 -13.71
N GLN A 29 -19.00 10.55 -14.79
CA GLN A 29 -20.16 10.54 -15.68
C GLN A 29 -20.98 9.29 -15.42
N GLU A 30 -22.26 9.45 -15.05
CA GLU A 30 -23.18 8.32 -14.88
C GLU A 30 -23.46 7.59 -16.21
N GLN A 31 -23.39 8.32 -17.31
CA GLN A 31 -23.64 7.79 -18.64
C GLN A 31 -22.33 7.44 -19.35
N LYS A 32 -22.36 6.33 -20.11
CA LYS A 32 -21.24 5.94 -20.97
C LYS A 32 -20.88 7.06 -21.95
N ILE A 33 -19.63 7.51 -21.93
CA ILE A 33 -19.10 8.48 -22.88
C ILE A 33 -19.13 7.85 -24.28
N LYS A 34 -20.00 8.37 -25.16
CA LYS A 34 -20.11 7.87 -26.52
C LYS A 34 -19.01 8.46 -27.41
N LYS A 35 -18.43 7.62 -28.27
CA LYS A 35 -17.46 8.05 -29.28
C LYS A 35 -18.21 8.91 -30.33
N VAL A 36 -17.76 10.12 -30.55
CA VAL A 36 -18.27 11.02 -31.58
C VAL A 36 -17.30 10.99 -32.76
N LYS A 37 -17.80 10.67 -33.95
CA LYS A 37 -16.98 10.63 -35.19
C LYS A 37 -16.36 12.01 -35.43
N GLY A 38 -15.05 12.05 -35.62
CA GLY A 38 -14.30 13.31 -35.88
C GLY A 38 -13.87 14.07 -34.62
N LYS A 39 -14.29 13.66 -33.40
CA LYS A 39 -13.76 14.16 -32.15
C LYS A 39 -12.71 13.18 -31.62
N GLY A 40 -11.57 13.69 -31.14
CA GLY A 40 -10.54 12.91 -30.49
C GLY A 40 -11.02 12.25 -29.18
N ALA A 41 -10.09 11.65 -28.43
CA ALA A 41 -10.39 11.16 -27.09
C ALA A 41 -10.83 12.30 -26.15
N PRO A 42 -11.76 12.05 -25.23
CA PRO A 42 -12.16 13.08 -24.24
C PRO A 42 -10.98 13.46 -23.35
N ASN A 43 -10.83 14.74 -23.06
CA ASN A 43 -9.88 15.21 -22.06
C ASN A 43 -10.40 14.85 -20.67
N LEU A 44 -9.59 14.11 -19.91
CA LEU A 44 -9.89 13.78 -18.52
C LEU A 44 -9.07 14.70 -17.60
N VAL A 45 -9.75 15.45 -16.74
CA VAL A 45 -9.12 16.17 -15.64
C VAL A 45 -8.98 15.19 -14.47
N LEU A 46 -7.77 15.04 -13.97
CA LEU A 46 -7.46 14.15 -12.84
C LEU A 46 -7.24 14.97 -11.57
N LEU A 47 -7.71 14.46 -10.46
CA LEU A 47 -7.45 14.95 -9.10
C LEU A 47 -6.70 13.90 -8.32
N GLU A 48 -5.84 14.34 -7.40
CA GLU A 48 -5.14 13.46 -6.48
C GLU A 48 -6.11 12.85 -5.47
N ASN A 49 -6.00 11.55 -5.25
CA ASN A 49 -6.71 10.87 -4.18
C ASN A 49 -6.04 11.12 -2.83
N LYS A 50 -6.82 11.05 -1.75
CA LYS A 50 -6.25 11.10 -0.40
C LYS A 50 -5.35 9.88 -0.17
N ASP A 51 -4.13 10.13 0.25
CA ASP A 51 -3.16 9.11 0.66
C ASP A 51 -3.55 8.57 2.04
N ILE A 52 -4.26 7.43 2.03
CA ILE A 52 -4.84 6.85 3.25
C ILE A 52 -3.75 6.44 4.23
N LEU A 53 -2.67 5.79 3.74
CA LEU A 53 -1.55 5.37 4.58
C LEU A 53 -0.90 6.57 5.28
N LYS A 54 -0.59 7.62 4.52
CA LYS A 54 0.01 8.85 5.07
C LYS A 54 -0.92 9.54 6.07
N PHE A 55 -2.22 9.59 5.75
CA PHE A 55 -3.22 10.21 6.63
C PHE A 55 -3.30 9.47 7.97
N ILE A 56 -3.48 8.16 7.96
CA ILE A 56 -3.59 7.35 9.19
C ILE A 56 -2.28 7.36 9.99
N SER A 57 -1.14 7.32 9.31
CA SER A 57 0.17 7.39 9.96
C SER A 57 0.42 8.73 10.68
N GLY A 58 -0.17 9.82 10.16
CA GLY A 58 -0.01 11.17 10.70
C GLY A 58 -1.03 11.58 11.78
N LEU A 59 -1.98 10.70 12.15
CA LEU A 59 -2.97 11.00 13.19
C LEU A 59 -2.29 11.25 14.54
N LYS A 60 -2.73 12.27 15.25
CA LYS A 60 -2.30 12.57 16.62
C LYS A 60 -3.15 11.81 17.65
N GLU A 61 -4.44 11.68 17.36
CA GLU A 61 -5.42 10.97 18.20
C GLU A 61 -5.95 9.76 17.43
N ASN A 62 -6.24 8.67 18.14
CA ASN A 62 -6.74 7.41 17.58
C ASN A 62 -5.82 6.78 16.51
N ARG A 63 -4.54 7.21 16.42
CA ARG A 63 -3.57 6.54 15.55
C ARG A 63 -3.36 5.12 16.04
N PRO A 64 -3.41 4.11 15.16
CA PRO A 64 -3.03 2.76 15.52
C PRO A 64 -1.62 2.68 16.13
N GLU A 65 -1.42 1.81 17.11
CA GLU A 65 -0.10 1.57 17.72
C GLU A 65 0.92 1.10 16.68
N LEU A 66 0.44 0.40 15.64
CA LEU A 66 1.26 -0.09 14.54
C LEU A 66 0.57 0.11 13.19
N VAL A 67 1.19 0.90 12.32
CA VAL A 67 0.73 1.17 10.96
C VAL A 67 1.68 0.54 9.95
N ILE A 68 1.17 -0.37 9.12
CA ILE A 68 1.94 -1.16 8.16
C ILE A 68 1.46 -0.85 6.75
N GLY A 69 2.38 -0.41 5.88
CA GLY A 69 2.14 -0.25 4.46
C GLY A 69 2.74 -1.39 3.64
N PHE A 70 2.31 -1.50 2.39
CA PHE A 70 2.90 -2.40 1.39
C PHE A 70 3.51 -1.57 0.26
N ALA A 71 4.62 -2.05 -0.29
CA ALA A 71 5.31 -1.46 -1.42
C ALA A 71 5.67 -2.53 -2.45
N ALA A 72 5.24 -2.31 -3.69
CA ALA A 72 5.60 -3.11 -4.84
C ALA A 72 6.54 -2.24 -5.71
N GLU A 73 7.83 -2.59 -5.73
CA GLU A 73 8.87 -1.81 -6.40
C GLU A 73 9.52 -2.65 -7.51
N THR A 74 9.93 -2.00 -8.59
CA THR A 74 10.56 -2.67 -9.73
C THR A 74 12.08 -2.81 -9.55
N GLU A 75 12.70 -1.82 -8.91
CA GLU A 75 14.14 -1.72 -8.70
C GLU A 75 14.44 -1.16 -7.31
N ASN A 76 15.64 -1.39 -6.80
CA ASN A 76 16.12 -0.85 -5.52
C ASN A 76 15.09 -0.96 -4.37
N VAL A 77 14.46 -2.14 -4.27
CA VAL A 77 13.29 -2.40 -3.42
C VAL A 77 13.47 -1.89 -1.99
N ILE A 78 14.60 -2.17 -1.34
CA ILE A 78 14.85 -1.81 0.05
C ILE A 78 14.97 -0.29 0.19
N GLU A 79 15.73 0.36 -0.69
CA GLU A 79 15.93 1.81 -0.68
C GLU A 79 14.62 2.55 -0.92
N GLN A 80 13.90 2.21 -2.01
CA GLN A 80 12.63 2.85 -2.36
C GLN A 80 11.57 2.65 -1.29
N ALA A 81 11.48 1.46 -0.71
CA ALA A 81 10.54 1.17 0.36
C ALA A 81 10.93 1.88 1.67
N SER A 82 12.22 2.05 1.97
CA SER A 82 12.68 2.82 3.13
C SER A 82 12.32 4.30 2.99
N LEU A 83 12.55 4.89 1.82
CA LEU A 83 12.13 6.26 1.51
C LEU A 83 10.60 6.41 1.60
N LYS A 84 9.85 5.44 1.08
CA LYS A 84 8.40 5.41 1.16
C LYS A 84 7.91 5.35 2.60
N ARG A 85 8.51 4.49 3.45
CA ARG A 85 8.19 4.41 4.88
C ARG A 85 8.33 5.79 5.56
N SER A 86 9.47 6.43 5.38
CA SER A 86 9.73 7.75 5.96
C SER A 86 8.76 8.82 5.45
N ARG A 87 8.50 8.86 4.14
CA ARG A 87 7.59 9.83 3.51
C ARG A 87 6.13 9.64 3.97
N LYS A 88 5.70 8.38 4.19
CA LYS A 88 4.34 8.06 4.65
C LYS A 88 4.20 8.14 6.17
N GLY A 89 5.30 8.09 6.92
CA GLY A 89 5.31 8.12 8.39
C GLY A 89 4.76 6.85 9.04
N CYS A 90 4.68 5.73 8.30
CA CYS A 90 4.24 4.46 8.84
C CYS A 90 5.37 3.74 9.59
N ASP A 91 5.01 2.84 10.48
CA ASP A 91 5.98 2.14 11.32
C ASP A 91 6.74 1.09 10.51
N TRP A 92 6.01 0.33 9.69
CA TRP A 92 6.59 -0.71 8.84
C TRP A 92 6.14 -0.60 7.39
N ILE A 93 7.03 -1.04 6.49
CA ILE A 93 6.70 -1.35 5.10
C ILE A 93 7.06 -2.80 4.80
N VAL A 94 6.11 -3.53 4.22
CA VAL A 94 6.36 -4.85 3.61
C VAL A 94 6.58 -4.63 2.12
N ALA A 95 7.82 -4.78 1.68
CA ALA A 95 8.21 -4.50 0.31
C ALA A 95 8.47 -5.78 -0.48
N ASN A 96 8.11 -5.80 -1.75
CA ASN A 96 8.44 -6.87 -2.67
C ASN A 96 8.81 -6.34 -4.05
N LYS A 97 9.61 -7.12 -4.77
CA LYS A 97 9.94 -6.83 -6.17
C LYS A 97 8.81 -7.28 -7.09
N VAL A 98 8.38 -6.38 -7.97
CA VAL A 98 7.41 -6.66 -9.04
C VAL A 98 8.02 -6.31 -10.40
N GLY A 99 7.42 -6.80 -11.49
CA GLY A 99 7.90 -6.54 -12.85
C GLY A 99 8.93 -7.55 -13.35
N GLY A 100 9.29 -7.45 -14.63
CA GLY A 100 10.13 -8.43 -15.31
C GLY A 100 9.51 -9.83 -15.29
N ASN A 101 10.33 -10.85 -15.08
CA ASN A 101 9.89 -12.25 -14.98
C ASN A 101 9.37 -12.65 -13.58
N SER A 102 9.09 -11.68 -12.69
CA SER A 102 8.61 -12.03 -11.36
C SER A 102 7.18 -12.56 -11.44
N LYS A 103 6.96 -13.78 -10.93
CA LYS A 103 5.63 -14.41 -10.82
C LYS A 103 4.83 -13.94 -9.60
N VAL A 104 5.18 -12.79 -9.02
CA VAL A 104 4.58 -12.29 -7.76
C VAL A 104 3.17 -11.78 -7.98
N MET A 105 2.92 -11.05 -9.09
CA MET A 105 1.55 -10.64 -9.46
C MET A 105 0.79 -11.83 -10.03
N GLY A 106 -0.29 -12.24 -9.36
CA GLY A 106 -1.09 -13.42 -9.72
C GLY A 106 -0.53 -14.77 -9.26
N GLY A 107 0.74 -14.84 -8.82
CA GLY A 107 1.34 -16.07 -8.28
C GLY A 107 1.02 -16.30 -6.80
N VAL A 108 1.30 -17.51 -6.31
CA VAL A 108 1.09 -17.93 -4.91
C VAL A 108 2.31 -17.68 -4.03
N LEU A 109 3.49 -17.45 -4.62
CA LEU A 109 4.74 -17.19 -3.91
C LEU A 109 5.03 -15.70 -3.83
N ASN A 110 5.76 -15.30 -2.81
CA ASN A 110 6.30 -13.95 -2.68
C ASN A 110 7.63 -13.97 -1.91
N LYS A 111 8.55 -13.06 -2.29
CA LYS A 111 9.76 -12.72 -1.56
C LYS A 111 9.61 -11.29 -1.09
N VAL A 112 9.67 -11.05 0.21
CA VAL A 112 9.44 -9.73 0.80
C VAL A 112 10.57 -9.30 1.72
N ALA A 113 10.70 -8.00 1.93
CA ALA A 113 11.47 -7.41 3.00
C ALA A 113 10.53 -6.67 3.96
N LEU A 114 10.64 -6.90 5.25
CA LEU A 114 10.00 -6.11 6.30
C LEU A 114 10.95 -5.01 6.73
N ILE A 115 10.55 -3.76 6.52
CA ILE A 115 11.36 -2.57 6.76
C ILE A 115 10.73 -1.78 7.90
N SER A 116 11.48 -1.59 8.97
CA SER A 116 11.17 -0.72 10.09
C SER A 116 12.11 0.50 10.10
N GLU A 117 12.03 1.34 11.10
CA GLU A 117 12.94 2.47 11.28
C GLU A 117 14.40 2.04 11.48
N THR A 118 14.59 0.97 12.23
CA THR A 118 15.92 0.53 12.69
C THR A 118 16.40 -0.76 12.04
N LYS A 119 15.53 -1.47 11.31
CA LYS A 119 15.85 -2.82 10.83
C LYS A 119 15.20 -3.14 9.50
N VAL A 120 15.96 -3.83 8.67
CA VAL A 120 15.49 -4.49 7.45
C VAL A 120 15.60 -6.00 7.64
N GLU A 121 14.51 -6.72 7.44
CA GLU A 121 14.47 -8.18 7.49
C GLU A 121 14.07 -8.72 6.12
N GLU A 122 15.01 -9.28 5.39
CA GLU A 122 14.68 -9.99 4.16
C GLU A 122 14.16 -11.39 4.47
N TRP A 123 13.01 -11.73 3.88
CA TRP A 123 12.41 -13.05 4.02
C TRP A 123 12.61 -13.84 2.72
N PRO A 124 12.94 -15.13 2.81
CA PRO A 124 13.07 -15.97 1.62
C PRO A 124 11.74 -16.06 0.87
N GLU A 125 11.80 -16.48 -0.38
CA GLU A 125 10.60 -16.75 -1.16
C GLU A 125 9.77 -17.84 -0.48
N MET A 126 8.49 -17.57 -0.28
CA MET A 126 7.54 -18.47 0.38
C MET A 126 6.11 -18.21 -0.09
N LEU A 127 5.18 -19.10 0.25
CA LEU A 127 3.76 -18.91 0.01
C LEU A 127 3.27 -17.61 0.66
N LYS A 128 2.39 -16.88 0.00
CA LYS A 128 1.80 -15.63 0.52
C LYS A 128 1.13 -15.83 1.88
N GLU A 129 0.52 -17.00 2.11
CA GLU A 129 -0.03 -17.38 3.42
C GLU A 129 1.04 -17.44 4.51
N LYS A 130 2.21 -18.01 4.20
CA LYS A 130 3.35 -18.05 5.13
C LYS A 130 3.91 -16.65 5.40
N VAL A 131 3.93 -15.77 4.38
CA VAL A 131 4.28 -14.35 4.57
C VAL A 131 3.32 -13.71 5.55
N ALA A 132 2.01 -13.90 5.37
CA ALA A 132 0.98 -13.35 6.26
C ALA A 132 1.13 -13.86 7.70
N LEU A 133 1.30 -15.16 7.91
CA LEU A 133 1.51 -15.76 9.23
C LEU A 133 2.79 -15.22 9.90
N LYS A 134 3.87 -15.07 9.13
CA LYS A 134 5.12 -14.50 9.66
C LYS A 134 4.95 -13.03 10.04
N LEU A 135 4.21 -12.26 9.24
CA LEU A 135 3.89 -10.87 9.56
C LEU A 135 3.08 -10.76 10.86
N VAL A 136 2.03 -11.58 11.01
CA VAL A 136 1.22 -11.64 12.24
C VAL A 136 2.10 -11.96 13.46
N LYS A 137 3.01 -12.93 13.33
CA LYS A 137 3.96 -13.24 14.41
C LYS A 137 4.81 -12.02 14.80
N ARG A 138 5.36 -11.30 13.81
CA ARG A 138 6.14 -10.07 14.06
C ARG A 138 5.31 -8.96 14.71
N ILE A 139 4.04 -8.82 14.30
CA ILE A 139 3.10 -7.87 14.94
C ILE A 139 2.89 -8.21 16.42
N LEU A 140 2.62 -9.48 16.73
CA LEU A 140 2.42 -9.93 18.10
C LEU A 140 3.66 -9.72 18.98
N GLU A 141 4.86 -9.94 18.42
CA GLU A 141 6.13 -9.66 19.12
C GLU A 141 6.34 -8.16 19.38
N LYS A 142 5.84 -7.29 18.49
CA LYS A 142 5.97 -5.83 18.62
C LYS A 142 5.00 -5.23 19.64
N LEU A 143 3.82 -5.84 19.81
CA LEU A 143 2.74 -5.34 20.68
C LEU A 143 2.78 -5.91 22.10
N LYS A 144 3.74 -6.78 22.39
CA LYS A 144 4.06 -7.24 23.77
C LYS A 144 4.90 -6.21 24.50
#